data_5999a369b9545aecc086725b638b7bc0
#
_entry.id   5999a369b9545aecc086725b638b7bc0
#
_cell.length_a   1.000
_cell.length_b   1.000
_cell.length_c   1.000
_cell.angle_alpha   90.00
_cell.angle_beta   90.00
_cell.angle_gamma   90.00
#
_symmetry.space_group_name_H-M   'P 1'
#
loop_
_entity.id
_entity.type
_entity.pdbx_description
1 polymer ?
#
loop_
_entity_poly.entity_id
_entity_poly.type
_entity_poly.pdbx_seq_one_letter_code
_entity_poly.pdbx_strand_id
1 'polypeptide(L)'
;MATDTLTKIKLALRISHDKLDEDVQADIDACLADLAVCGVTYAPTNDPLIYNAVKLWCRSLYTDDPDKGAEYMQRYEKLKGTLMMAEGYGREAETDE
;
A
#
# COMPACT_ATOMS: atom_id res chain seq x y z
N MET A 1 -13.17 -16.06 8.28
CA MET A 1 -11.89 -15.61 8.54
C MET A 1 -11.45 -14.54 7.62
N ALA A 2 -10.91 -13.51 8.15
CA ALA A 2 -10.50 -12.39 7.33
C ALA A 2 -9.27 -12.75 6.51
N THR A 3 -9.22 -12.28 5.30
CA THR A 3 -8.08 -12.44 4.45
C THR A 3 -7.07 -11.35 4.78
N ASP A 4 -5.85 -11.73 5.08
CA ASP A 4 -4.86 -10.71 5.46
C ASP A 4 -4.35 -9.98 4.23
N THR A 5 -3.62 -8.92 4.49
CA THR A 5 -3.13 -8.04 3.42
C THR A 5 -2.20 -8.77 2.47
N LEU A 6 -1.31 -9.61 3.00
CA LEU A 6 -0.39 -10.35 2.15
C LEU A 6 -1.17 -11.20 1.14
N THR A 7 -2.17 -11.93 1.61
CA THR A 7 -2.95 -12.78 0.72
C THR A 7 -3.69 -11.96 -0.33
N LYS A 8 -4.28 -10.85 0.08
CA LYS A 8 -4.99 -9.99 -0.87
C LYS A 8 -4.07 -9.41 -1.92
N ILE A 9 -2.89 -8.96 -1.51
CA ILE A 9 -1.93 -8.40 -2.45
C ILE A 9 -1.43 -9.47 -3.40
N LYS A 10 -1.16 -10.68 -2.90
CA LYS A 10 -0.74 -11.76 -3.79
C LYS A 10 -1.79 -12.05 -4.84
N LEU A 11 -3.07 -12.04 -4.46
CA LEU A 11 -4.13 -12.25 -5.43
C LEU A 11 -4.15 -11.14 -6.46
N ALA A 12 -3.97 -9.90 -6.03
CA ALA A 12 -3.94 -8.76 -6.94
C ALA A 12 -2.77 -8.84 -7.92
N LEU A 13 -1.65 -9.42 -7.47
CA LEU A 13 -0.46 -9.58 -8.30
C LEU A 13 -0.49 -10.90 -9.08
N ARG A 14 -1.50 -11.72 -8.85
CA ARG A 14 -1.65 -13.02 -9.51
C ARG A 14 -0.53 -13.98 -9.15
N ILE A 15 -0.09 -13.92 -7.91
CA ILE A 15 0.93 -14.82 -7.38
C ILE A 15 0.23 -15.92 -6.59
N SER A 16 0.40 -17.16 -7.01
CA SER A 16 -0.30 -18.27 -6.36
C SER A 16 0.60 -19.16 -5.53
N HIS A 17 1.92 -18.94 -5.58
CA HIS A 17 2.85 -19.73 -4.76
C HIS A 17 3.34 -18.89 -3.60
N ASP A 18 4.10 -19.48 -2.70
CA ASP A 18 4.57 -18.77 -1.52
C ASP A 18 6.04 -18.41 -1.56
N LYS A 19 6.69 -18.56 -2.70
CA LYS A 19 8.13 -18.32 -2.79
C LYS A 19 8.49 -16.84 -2.68
N LEU A 20 7.55 -15.97 -2.96
CA LEU A 20 7.81 -14.54 -2.86
C LEU A 20 7.15 -13.91 -1.64
N ASP A 21 6.63 -14.72 -0.71
CA ASP A 21 5.88 -14.16 0.41
C ASP A 21 6.70 -13.17 1.23
N GLU A 22 7.96 -13.49 1.50
CA GLU A 22 8.80 -12.58 2.26
C GLU A 22 9.05 -11.28 1.50
N ASP A 23 9.28 -11.39 0.20
CA ASP A 23 9.52 -10.21 -0.62
C ASP A 23 8.28 -9.35 -0.71
N VAL A 24 7.12 -9.96 -0.92
CA VAL A 24 5.88 -9.20 -1.02
C VAL A 24 5.58 -8.55 0.32
N GLN A 25 5.78 -9.26 1.43
CA GLN A 25 5.54 -8.67 2.73
C GLN A 25 6.49 -7.50 3.00
N ALA A 26 7.75 -7.62 2.60
CA ALA A 26 8.70 -6.53 2.76
C ALA A 26 8.28 -5.32 1.93
N ASP A 27 7.74 -5.55 0.74
CA ASP A 27 7.28 -4.46 -0.10
C ASP A 27 6.04 -3.79 0.48
N ILE A 28 5.14 -4.55 1.07
CA ILE A 28 3.99 -3.99 1.77
C ILE A 28 4.47 -3.12 2.92
N ASP A 29 5.42 -3.63 3.71
CA ASP A 29 5.94 -2.90 4.85
C ASP A 29 6.66 -1.62 4.42
N ALA A 30 7.36 -1.68 3.29
CA ALA A 30 8.04 -0.50 2.77
C ALA A 30 7.05 0.57 2.35
N CYS A 31 5.95 0.16 1.74
CA CYS A 31 4.91 1.11 1.35
C CYS A 31 4.29 1.77 2.59
N LEU A 32 4.01 0.96 3.61
CA LEU A 32 3.43 1.51 4.82
C LEU A 32 4.40 2.45 5.52
N ALA A 33 5.69 2.16 5.46
CA ALA A 33 6.69 3.06 6.01
C ALA A 33 6.76 4.38 5.23
N ASP A 34 6.64 4.32 3.91
CA ASP A 34 6.63 5.52 3.09
C ASP A 34 5.42 6.38 3.43
N LEU A 35 4.26 5.76 3.60
CA LEU A 35 3.06 6.50 3.98
C LEU A 35 3.21 7.08 5.39
N ALA A 36 3.79 6.33 6.30
CA ALA A 36 3.96 6.80 7.67
C ALA A 36 4.88 8.01 7.74
N VAL A 37 5.92 8.03 6.93
CA VAL A 37 6.82 9.19 6.87
C VAL A 37 6.05 10.43 6.46
N CYS A 38 5.01 10.27 5.66
CA CYS A 38 4.19 11.38 5.21
C CYS A 38 3.00 11.64 6.14
N GLY A 39 2.90 10.93 7.24
CA GLY A 39 1.84 11.15 8.22
C GLY A 39 0.60 10.30 8.02
N VAL A 40 0.64 9.32 7.13
CA VAL A 40 -0.50 8.45 6.85
C VAL A 40 -0.24 7.12 7.52
N THR A 41 -0.97 6.78 8.57
CA THR A 41 -0.58 5.68 9.45
C THR A 41 -1.61 4.58 9.63
N TYR A 42 -2.72 4.59 8.93
CA TYR A 42 -3.68 3.51 9.08
C TYR A 42 -3.21 2.23 8.42
N ALA A 43 -3.66 1.12 8.95
CA ALA A 43 -3.33 -0.18 8.39
C ALA A 43 -4.21 -0.49 7.18
N PRO A 44 -3.70 -1.21 6.19
CA PRO A 44 -4.49 -1.51 4.99
C PRO A 44 -5.72 -2.37 5.27
N THR A 45 -5.69 -3.17 6.35
CA THR A 45 -6.84 -4.00 6.66
C THR A 45 -7.99 -3.17 7.21
N ASN A 46 -7.72 -1.94 7.65
CA ASN A 46 -8.74 -1.09 8.22
C ASN A 46 -9.26 -0.04 7.25
N ASP A 47 -8.59 0.17 6.16
CA ASP A 47 -8.94 1.29 5.28
C ASP A 47 -8.73 0.92 3.82
N PRO A 48 -9.78 0.92 3.01
CA PRO A 48 -9.65 0.54 1.60
C PRO A 48 -8.73 1.46 0.80
N LEU A 49 -8.63 2.73 1.17
CA LEU A 49 -7.74 3.63 0.44
C LEU A 49 -6.28 3.31 0.73
N ILE A 50 -5.96 2.96 1.97
CA ILE A 50 -4.60 2.54 2.30
C ILE A 50 -4.28 1.22 1.58
N TYR A 51 -5.23 0.29 1.56
CA TYR A 51 -5.04 -0.96 0.83
C TYR A 51 -4.79 -0.67 -0.65
N ASN A 52 -5.55 0.26 -1.22
CA ASN A 52 -5.37 0.60 -2.63
C ASN A 52 -4.00 1.20 -2.88
N ALA A 53 -3.50 2.02 -1.98
CA ALA A 53 -2.16 2.58 -2.10
C ALA A 53 -1.10 1.47 -2.07
N VAL A 54 -1.25 0.52 -1.16
CA VAL A 54 -0.32 -0.61 -1.06
C VAL A 54 -0.37 -1.44 -2.34
N LYS A 55 -1.57 -1.65 -2.87
CA LYS A 55 -1.74 -2.43 -4.10
C LYS A 55 -1.05 -1.76 -5.27
N LEU A 56 -1.20 -0.45 -5.41
CA LEU A 56 -0.55 0.29 -6.50
C LEU A 56 0.97 0.23 -6.37
N TRP A 57 1.47 0.39 -5.16
CA TRP A 57 2.91 0.31 -4.90
C TRP A 57 3.44 -1.06 -5.32
N CYS A 58 2.78 -2.13 -4.87
CA CYS A 58 3.25 -3.46 -5.19
C CYS A 58 3.13 -3.78 -6.67
N ARG A 59 2.05 -3.34 -7.31
CA ARG A 59 1.91 -3.57 -8.74
C ARG A 59 3.00 -2.90 -9.53
N SER A 60 3.45 -1.72 -9.09
CA SER A 60 4.52 -1.03 -9.80
C SER A 60 5.83 -1.82 -9.73
N LEU A 61 6.02 -2.59 -8.67
CA LEU A 61 7.25 -3.35 -8.50
C LEU A 61 7.22 -4.70 -9.20
N TYR A 62 6.04 -5.26 -9.39
CA TYR A 62 5.93 -6.63 -9.89
C TYR A 62 5.42 -6.74 -11.33
N THR A 63 5.20 -5.62 -12.01
CA THR A 63 4.79 -5.68 -13.41
C THR A 63 5.99 -5.84 -14.31
N ASP A 64 5.83 -6.58 -15.41
CA ASP A 64 6.89 -6.71 -16.39
C ASP A 64 6.95 -5.51 -17.32
N ASP A 65 5.94 -4.68 -17.32
CA ASP A 65 5.82 -3.58 -18.25
C ASP A 65 6.24 -2.29 -17.57
N PRO A 66 7.37 -1.71 -17.96
CA PRO A 66 7.85 -0.48 -17.30
C PRO A 66 6.90 0.70 -17.46
N ASP A 67 6.15 0.77 -18.56
CA ASP A 67 5.20 1.86 -18.72
C ASP A 67 4.06 1.71 -17.74
N LYS A 68 3.57 0.50 -17.51
CA LYS A 68 2.53 0.28 -16.54
C LYS A 68 3.06 0.47 -15.12
N GLY A 69 4.30 0.09 -14.87
CA GLY A 69 4.91 0.32 -13.57
C GLY A 69 4.96 1.79 -13.24
N ALA A 70 5.34 2.62 -14.20
CA ALA A 70 5.38 4.07 -13.99
C ALA A 70 3.97 4.61 -13.76
N GLU A 71 2.99 4.09 -14.48
CA GLU A 71 1.62 4.54 -14.32
C GLU A 71 1.08 4.19 -12.94
N TYR A 72 1.36 2.97 -12.46
CA TYR A 72 0.93 2.56 -11.14
C TYR A 72 1.58 3.46 -10.07
N MET A 73 2.85 3.77 -10.24
CA MET A 73 3.55 4.61 -9.27
C MET A 73 3.00 6.04 -9.28
N GLN A 74 2.64 6.56 -10.46
CA GLN A 74 2.03 7.88 -10.52
C GLN A 74 0.69 7.90 -9.79
N ARG A 75 -0.09 6.84 -9.93
CA ARG A 75 -1.36 6.74 -9.23
C ARG A 75 -1.16 6.63 -7.72
N TYR A 76 -0.11 5.92 -7.31
CA TYR A 76 0.22 5.81 -5.90
C TYR A 76 0.57 7.18 -5.32
N GLU A 77 1.42 7.93 -6.03
CA GLU A 77 1.84 9.24 -5.55
C GLU A 77 0.65 10.20 -5.45
N LYS A 78 -0.26 10.12 -6.40
CA LYS A 78 -1.43 10.96 -6.38
C LYS A 78 -2.33 10.61 -5.22
N LEU A 79 -2.56 9.32 -4.98
CA LEU A 79 -3.38 8.87 -3.87
C LEU A 79 -2.71 9.25 -2.55
N LYS A 80 -1.41 9.08 -2.44
CA LYS A 80 -0.68 9.46 -1.24
C LYS A 80 -0.89 10.95 -0.95
N GLY A 81 -0.80 11.80 -1.98
CA GLY A 81 -1.02 13.23 -1.80
C GLY A 81 -2.42 13.52 -1.26
N THR A 82 -3.42 12.81 -1.77
CA THR A 82 -4.78 12.96 -1.29
C THR A 82 -4.89 12.54 0.18
N LEU A 83 -4.27 11.43 0.53
CA LEU A 83 -4.33 10.94 1.91
C LEU A 83 -3.60 11.86 2.87
N MET A 84 -2.52 12.47 2.43
CA MET A 84 -1.78 13.40 3.27
C MET A 84 -2.61 14.63 3.61
N MET A 85 -3.51 15.02 2.73
CA MET A 85 -4.31 16.21 2.94
C MET A 85 -5.65 15.92 3.58
N ALA A 86 -6.06 14.66 3.61
CA ALA A 86 -7.38 14.32 4.15
C ALA A 86 -7.31 14.25 5.67
N GLU A 87 -8.37 14.74 6.30
CA GLU A 87 -8.44 14.61 7.73
C GLU A 87 -8.72 13.19 8.11
N GLY A 88 -8.21 12.76 9.20
CA GLY A 88 -8.47 11.42 9.69
C GLY A 88 -7.44 10.39 9.32
N TYR A 89 -6.40 10.76 8.58
CA TYR A 89 -5.37 9.80 8.22
C TYR A 89 -4.09 10.09 8.98
N GLY A 90 -4.03 9.53 10.16
CA GLY A 90 -2.79 9.42 10.87
C GLY A 90 -2.59 10.30 12.04
N ARG A 91 -2.72 11.57 11.93
CA ARG A 91 -2.27 12.43 12.94
C ARG A 91 -3.16 12.55 14.05
N GLU A 92 -4.37 12.21 13.94
CA GLU A 92 -5.30 12.44 15.02
C GLU A 92 -4.93 11.60 16.20
N ALA A 93 -4.26 10.50 16.00
CA ALA A 93 -3.87 9.73 17.15
C ALA A 93 -2.90 10.47 18.01
N GLU A 94 -2.14 11.34 17.42
CA GLU A 94 -1.20 12.05 18.17
C GLU A 94 -1.76 13.21 18.77
N THR A 95 -2.82 13.73 18.28
CA THR A 95 -3.31 14.97 18.79
C THR A 95 -4.16 14.78 19.94
N ASP A 96 -4.45 13.66 20.32
CA ASP A 96 -5.20 13.53 21.38
C ASP A 96 -4.65 13.86 22.49
N GLU A 97 -4.31 14.33 22.62
CA GLU A 97 -3.79 14.74 23.63
C GLU A 97 -4.16 15.55 23.97
#